data_e3aba7ead4f21c3ae6eeab3bf1b99fec
#
_entry.id   e3aba7ead4f21c3ae6eeab3bf1b99fec
#
_cell.length_a   1.000
_cell.length_b   1.000
_cell.length_c   1.000
_cell.angle_alpha   90.00
_cell.angle_beta   90.00
_cell.angle_gamma   90.00
#
_symmetry.space_group_name_H-M   'P 1'
#
loop_
_entity.id
_entity.type
_entity.pdbx_description
1 polymer ?
#
loop_
_entity_poly.entity_id
_entity_poly.type
_entity_poly.pdbx_seq_one_letter_code
_entity_poly.pdbx_strand_id
1 'polypeptide(L)'
;MSEAKVMGSLADRLLSFVSTTPERDANYDIAVTLLKHYPQLKGMTLGQIADLCYTSKASISRFCRFMGMNSFKEFQIWLEQDFTMRTDYSRQFYAMLHNNQEMAISSYRDALIGNIYATIAPENAEVIPDIVRVLHNCGKAAYFSHHFLWDIGHYFQSKMMMMGRYVELFMDYAAQLECARSLTESDFAIICSVGGSYLTRYPDICNAILASDCKVLIITQNLASPYLNTADFILQCGTTNCNDVGKYAALMANDLIVMGYMRAYDKAFQ
;
A
#
# COMPACT_ATOMS: atom_id res chain seq x y z
N MET A 1 9.39 21.67 12.66
CA MET A 1 9.55 21.07 11.32
C MET A 1 8.98 19.66 11.41
N SER A 2 7.84 19.41 10.79
CA SER A 2 7.24 18.07 10.73
C SER A 2 8.23 17.14 10.03
N GLU A 3 8.60 16.03 10.67
CA GLU A 3 9.33 14.96 9.99
C GLU A 3 8.51 14.56 8.78
N ALA A 4 9.14 14.56 7.60
CA ALA A 4 8.47 14.12 6.38
C ALA A 4 8.09 12.65 6.56
N LYS A 5 6.79 12.39 6.73
CA LYS A 5 6.28 11.02 6.81
C LYS A 5 6.33 10.42 5.41
N VAL A 6 7.16 9.40 5.24
CA VAL A 6 7.34 8.69 3.98
C VAL A 6 6.27 7.63 3.83
N MET A 7 5.58 7.63 2.71
CA MET A 7 4.66 6.59 2.30
C MET A 7 5.23 5.86 1.07
N GLY A 8 5.27 4.55 1.12
CA GLY A 8 5.94 3.75 0.10
C GLY A 8 7.44 3.59 0.35
N SER A 9 8.08 2.72 -0.39
CA SER A 9 9.50 2.46 -0.31
C SER A 9 10.29 3.35 -1.27
N LEU A 10 11.54 3.70 -0.92
CA LEU A 10 12.43 4.37 -1.86
C LEU A 10 12.67 3.48 -3.09
N ALA A 11 12.78 2.16 -2.89
CA ALA A 11 12.92 1.19 -3.97
C ALA A 11 11.73 1.27 -4.94
N ASP A 12 10.48 1.31 -4.44
CA ASP A 12 9.28 1.38 -5.28
C ASP A 12 9.25 2.65 -6.12
N ARG A 13 9.64 3.80 -5.53
CA ARG A 13 9.73 5.07 -6.26
C ARG A 13 10.80 5.05 -7.36
N LEU A 14 11.98 4.48 -7.06
CA LEU A 14 13.05 4.33 -8.06
C LEU A 14 12.62 3.36 -9.17
N LEU A 15 12.00 2.23 -8.83
CA LEU A 15 11.49 1.26 -9.80
C LEU A 15 10.40 1.87 -10.68
N SER A 16 9.45 2.58 -10.09
CA SER A 16 8.39 3.28 -10.82
C SER A 16 8.95 4.29 -11.79
N PHE A 17 9.91 5.13 -11.33
CA PHE A 17 10.56 6.11 -12.19
C PHE A 17 11.27 5.44 -13.38
N VAL A 18 12.09 4.44 -13.15
CA VAL A 18 12.81 3.72 -14.19
C VAL A 18 11.88 3.00 -15.18
N SER A 19 10.74 2.51 -14.71
CA SER A 19 9.78 1.77 -15.52
C SER A 19 8.90 2.66 -16.38
N THR A 20 8.66 3.92 -15.96
CA THR A 20 7.70 4.81 -16.61
C THR A 20 8.32 5.95 -17.39
N THR A 21 9.60 6.30 -17.14
CA THR A 21 10.25 7.39 -17.87
C THR A 21 10.73 6.94 -19.25
N PRO A 22 10.35 7.64 -20.33
CA PRO A 22 10.84 7.34 -21.67
C PRO A 22 12.27 7.83 -21.89
N GLU A 23 12.70 8.85 -21.15
CA GLU A 23 14.01 9.50 -21.33
C GLU A 23 15.05 8.83 -20.42
N ARG A 24 16.21 8.51 -21.03
CA ARG A 24 17.36 7.92 -20.33
C ARG A 24 18.40 9.00 -20.09
N ASP A 25 18.07 9.93 -19.23
CA ASP A 25 18.94 11.03 -18.80
C ASP A 25 19.82 10.64 -17.60
N ALA A 26 20.59 11.62 -17.08
CA ALA A 26 21.44 11.42 -15.91
C ALA A 26 20.66 10.96 -14.65
N ASN A 27 19.40 11.36 -14.50
CA ASN A 27 18.59 10.90 -13.37
C ASN A 27 18.20 9.42 -13.53
N TYR A 28 17.91 8.99 -14.76
CA TYR A 28 17.69 7.58 -15.08
C TYR A 28 18.91 6.73 -14.73
N ASP A 29 20.12 7.16 -15.14
CA ASP A 29 21.38 6.43 -14.89
C ASP A 29 21.68 6.34 -13.38
N ILE A 30 21.44 7.43 -12.63
CA ILE A 30 21.56 7.44 -11.17
C ILE A 30 20.56 6.44 -10.56
N ALA A 31 19.28 6.49 -10.94
CA ALA A 31 18.26 5.61 -10.40
C ALA A 31 18.58 4.12 -10.66
N VAL A 32 18.96 3.76 -11.89
CA VAL A 32 19.36 2.40 -12.26
C VAL A 32 20.57 1.94 -11.46
N THR A 33 21.59 2.81 -11.28
CA THR A 33 22.79 2.48 -10.50
C THR A 33 22.45 2.23 -9.04
N LEU A 34 21.63 3.09 -8.45
CA LEU A 34 21.15 2.90 -7.06
C LEU A 34 20.38 1.59 -6.91
N LEU A 35 19.46 1.26 -7.84
CA LEU A 35 18.70 0.00 -7.81
C LEU A 35 19.62 -1.23 -7.91
N LYS A 36 20.62 -1.22 -8.82
CA LYS A 36 21.57 -2.33 -8.97
C LYS A 36 22.40 -2.59 -7.71
N HIS A 37 22.67 -1.54 -6.94
CA HIS A 37 23.49 -1.61 -5.72
C HIS A 37 22.67 -1.42 -4.45
N TYR A 38 21.34 -1.52 -4.52
CA TYR A 38 20.43 -1.14 -3.45
C TYR A 38 20.79 -1.70 -2.08
N PRO A 39 21.12 -3.00 -1.91
CA PRO A 39 21.51 -3.55 -0.60
C PRO A 39 22.77 -2.94 -0.01
N GLN A 40 23.65 -2.37 -0.84
CA GLN A 40 24.94 -1.83 -0.45
C GLN A 40 24.85 -0.34 -0.04
N LEU A 41 23.74 0.34 -0.39
CA LEU A 41 23.58 1.78 -0.15
C LEU A 41 23.50 2.14 1.32
N LYS A 42 23.14 1.18 2.18
CA LYS A 42 22.96 1.40 3.62
C LYS A 42 24.25 1.93 4.24
N GLY A 43 24.16 3.09 4.88
CA GLY A 43 25.30 3.75 5.54
C GLY A 43 26.25 4.49 4.61
N MET A 44 26.05 4.49 3.29
CA MET A 44 26.88 5.26 2.37
C MET A 44 26.69 6.77 2.57
N THR A 45 27.80 7.48 2.49
CA THR A 45 27.82 8.95 2.46
C THR A 45 27.44 9.49 1.09
N LEU A 46 27.08 10.78 1.02
CA LEU A 46 26.80 11.46 -0.25
C LEU A 46 27.97 11.33 -1.26
N GLY A 47 29.22 11.37 -0.76
CA GLY A 47 30.41 11.19 -1.60
C GLY A 47 30.47 9.79 -2.19
N GLN A 48 30.32 8.77 -1.38
CA GLN A 48 30.36 7.36 -1.82
C GLN A 48 29.25 7.05 -2.84
N ILE A 49 28.06 7.60 -2.66
CA ILE A 49 26.96 7.45 -3.65
C ILE A 49 27.29 8.20 -4.95
N ALA A 50 27.87 9.39 -4.84
CA ALA A 50 28.31 10.13 -6.02
C ALA A 50 29.38 9.37 -6.81
N ASP A 51 30.36 8.79 -6.12
CA ASP A 51 31.43 7.98 -6.72
C ASP A 51 30.84 6.70 -7.36
N LEU A 52 29.90 6.02 -6.67
CA LEU A 52 29.18 4.84 -7.19
C LEU A 52 28.42 5.13 -8.48
N CYS A 53 27.79 6.32 -8.55
CA CYS A 53 27.03 6.76 -9.74
C CYS A 53 27.91 7.49 -10.77
N TYR A 54 29.22 7.54 -10.61
CA TYR A 54 30.14 8.27 -11.50
C TYR A 54 29.70 9.73 -11.73
N THR A 55 29.27 10.42 -10.69
CA THR A 55 28.73 11.77 -10.79
C THR A 55 29.17 12.66 -9.62
N SER A 56 28.76 13.93 -9.62
CA SER A 56 29.09 14.87 -8.54
C SER A 56 28.10 14.76 -7.37
N LYS A 57 28.57 15.14 -6.15
CA LYS A 57 27.70 15.31 -4.97
C LYS A 57 26.53 16.24 -5.24
N ALA A 58 26.75 17.29 -6.05
CA ALA A 58 25.70 18.23 -6.45
C ALA A 58 24.63 17.56 -7.32
N SER A 59 25.01 16.63 -8.20
CA SER A 59 24.09 15.87 -9.04
C SER A 59 23.21 14.93 -8.19
N ILE A 60 23.80 14.22 -7.22
CA ILE A 60 23.03 13.39 -6.28
C ILE A 60 22.04 14.24 -5.46
N SER A 61 22.47 15.41 -5.00
CA SER A 61 21.57 16.31 -4.25
C SER A 61 20.41 16.84 -5.12
N ARG A 62 20.65 17.10 -6.41
CA ARG A 62 19.58 17.45 -7.37
C ARG A 62 18.67 16.27 -7.63
N PHE A 63 19.22 15.07 -7.80
CA PHE A 63 18.47 13.84 -7.97
C PHE A 63 17.54 13.57 -6.77
N CYS A 64 18.01 13.73 -5.53
CA CYS A 64 17.14 13.61 -4.35
C CYS A 64 15.94 14.55 -4.43
N ARG A 65 16.14 15.81 -4.82
CA ARG A 65 15.05 16.78 -4.98
C ARG A 65 14.11 16.40 -6.13
N PHE A 66 14.64 15.95 -7.24
CA PHE A 66 13.88 15.44 -8.38
C PHE A 66 12.96 14.28 -7.96
N MET A 67 13.46 13.38 -7.10
CA MET A 67 12.68 12.27 -6.55
C MET A 67 11.73 12.68 -5.42
N GLY A 68 11.57 13.98 -5.13
CA GLY A 68 10.65 14.51 -4.12
C GLY A 68 11.22 14.54 -2.70
N MET A 69 12.52 14.33 -2.51
CA MET A 69 13.20 14.43 -1.21
C MET A 69 13.84 15.80 -1.05
N ASN A 70 13.69 16.43 0.12
CA ASN A 70 14.25 17.77 0.36
C ASN A 70 15.79 17.77 0.50
N SER A 71 16.37 16.63 0.88
CA SER A 71 17.80 16.51 1.18
C SER A 71 18.30 15.07 1.04
N PHE A 72 19.63 14.91 0.96
CA PHE A 72 20.28 13.62 1.05
C PHE A 72 20.04 12.90 2.40
N LYS A 73 19.85 13.66 3.48
CA LYS A 73 19.49 13.10 4.78
C LYS A 73 18.13 12.42 4.73
N GLU A 74 17.19 13.01 4.02
CA GLU A 74 15.87 12.41 3.80
C GLU A 74 15.98 11.13 2.96
N PHE A 75 16.79 11.13 1.90
CA PHE A 75 17.11 9.92 1.14
C PHE A 75 17.65 8.79 2.06
N GLN A 76 18.54 9.10 2.99
CA GLN A 76 19.04 8.11 3.94
C GLN A 76 17.96 7.58 4.88
N ILE A 77 17.04 8.43 5.32
CA ILE A 77 15.89 8.03 6.16
C ILE A 77 14.98 7.07 5.39
N TRP A 78 14.64 7.39 4.14
CA TRP A 78 13.81 6.52 3.31
C TRP A 78 14.47 5.17 3.05
N LEU A 79 15.77 5.20 2.73
CA LEU A 79 16.56 3.99 2.54
C LEU A 79 16.60 3.11 3.80
N GLU A 80 16.79 3.71 4.98
CA GLU A 80 16.81 2.96 6.26
C GLU A 80 15.44 2.33 6.55
N GLN A 81 14.36 3.03 6.25
CA GLN A 81 13.01 2.50 6.39
C GLN A 81 12.79 1.27 5.52
N ASP A 82 13.26 1.27 4.26
CA ASP A 82 13.15 0.11 3.38
C ASP A 82 13.87 -1.12 3.94
N PHE A 83 15.02 -0.94 4.58
CA PHE A 83 15.75 -2.04 5.18
C PHE A 83 15.11 -2.57 6.47
N THR A 84 14.39 -1.73 7.21
CA THR A 84 13.65 -2.17 8.40
C THR A 84 12.37 -2.93 8.06
N MET A 85 11.78 -2.68 6.87
CA MET A 85 10.56 -3.34 6.41
C MET A 85 10.79 -4.69 5.71
N ARG A 86 12.03 -5.06 5.42
CA ARG A 86 12.37 -6.31 4.73
C ARG A 86 12.12 -7.60 5.53
N THR A 87 11.41 -7.55 6.65
CA THR A 87 11.12 -8.72 7.49
C THR A 87 9.74 -9.31 7.21
N ASP A 88 9.34 -9.42 5.93
CA ASP A 88 8.08 -10.05 5.52
C ASP A 88 8.02 -11.53 5.90
N TYR A 89 9.19 -12.17 5.95
CA TYR A 89 9.32 -13.57 6.35
C TYR A 89 10.02 -13.69 7.70
N SER A 90 9.46 -14.52 8.59
CA SER A 90 10.02 -14.75 9.91
C SER A 90 11.36 -15.50 9.83
N ARG A 91 12.24 -15.26 10.82
CA ARG A 91 13.49 -16.03 10.95
C ARG A 91 13.22 -17.54 11.06
N GLN A 92 12.14 -17.92 11.72
CA GLN A 92 11.73 -19.31 11.84
C GLN A 92 11.37 -19.91 10.48
N PHE A 93 10.69 -19.15 9.62
CA PHE A 93 10.35 -19.61 8.28
C PHE A 93 11.60 -19.78 7.40
N TYR A 94 12.55 -18.84 7.49
CA TYR A 94 13.85 -18.99 6.79
C TYR A 94 14.60 -20.22 7.25
N ALA A 95 14.66 -20.47 8.57
CA ALA A 95 15.29 -21.69 9.11
C ALA A 95 14.57 -22.96 8.62
N MET A 96 13.24 -22.93 8.55
CA MET A 96 12.44 -24.04 8.05
C MET A 96 12.68 -24.28 6.54
N LEU A 97 12.75 -23.21 5.73
CA LEU A 97 13.11 -23.33 4.30
C LEU A 97 14.46 -24.01 4.09
N HIS A 98 15.45 -23.73 4.95
CA HIS A 98 16.77 -24.35 4.86
C HIS A 98 16.79 -25.81 5.32
N ASN A 99 16.07 -26.13 6.39
CA ASN A 99 16.17 -27.45 7.03
C ASN A 99 15.13 -28.45 6.50
N ASN A 100 13.95 -27.97 6.09
CA ASN A 100 12.84 -28.78 5.57
C ASN A 100 11.95 -27.92 4.68
N GLN A 101 12.33 -27.78 3.41
CA GLN A 101 11.64 -26.95 2.42
C GLN A 101 10.18 -27.40 2.22
N GLU A 102 9.91 -28.69 2.20
CA GLU A 102 8.55 -29.24 2.01
C GLU A 102 7.62 -28.79 3.14
N MET A 103 8.08 -28.87 4.37
CA MET A 103 7.33 -28.41 5.55
C MET A 103 7.09 -26.90 5.52
N ALA A 104 8.08 -26.10 5.10
CA ALA A 104 7.94 -24.66 4.99
C ALA A 104 6.88 -24.28 3.93
N ILE A 105 6.94 -24.89 2.75
CA ILE A 105 5.97 -24.66 1.67
C ILE A 105 4.57 -25.12 2.08
N SER A 106 4.45 -26.27 2.76
CA SER A 106 3.17 -26.76 3.27
C SER A 106 2.56 -25.80 4.29
N SER A 107 3.35 -25.31 5.25
CA SER A 107 2.90 -24.32 6.24
C SER A 107 2.45 -23.00 5.58
N TYR A 108 3.19 -22.53 4.57
CA TYR A 108 2.82 -21.33 3.81
C TYR A 108 1.50 -21.52 3.05
N ARG A 109 1.35 -22.65 2.36
CA ARG A 109 0.10 -23.04 1.66
C ARG A 109 -1.09 -23.05 2.62
N ASP A 110 -0.93 -23.69 3.78
CA ASP A 110 -2.03 -23.87 4.75
C ASP A 110 -2.46 -22.51 5.33
N ALA A 111 -1.51 -21.59 5.57
CA ALA A 111 -1.80 -20.21 5.96
C ALA A 111 -2.54 -19.43 4.87
N LEU A 112 -2.16 -19.61 3.59
CA LEU A 112 -2.87 -19.01 2.46
C LEU A 112 -4.31 -19.52 2.36
N ILE A 113 -4.50 -20.84 2.43
CA ILE A 113 -5.83 -21.47 2.37
C ILE A 113 -6.70 -20.96 3.51
N GLY A 114 -6.17 -20.91 4.74
CA GLY A 114 -6.88 -20.37 5.89
C GLY A 114 -7.31 -18.92 5.71
N ASN A 115 -6.44 -18.07 5.17
CA ASN A 115 -6.77 -16.68 4.87
C ASN A 115 -7.84 -16.56 3.78
N ILE A 116 -7.81 -17.40 2.75
CA ILE A 116 -8.84 -17.44 1.70
C ILE A 116 -10.21 -17.74 2.32
N TYR A 117 -10.32 -18.81 3.10
CA TYR A 117 -11.57 -19.18 3.74
C TYR A 117 -12.10 -18.09 4.66
N ALA A 118 -11.23 -17.46 5.46
CA ALA A 118 -11.63 -16.38 6.36
C ALA A 118 -12.09 -15.13 5.59
N THR A 119 -11.52 -14.86 4.41
CA THR A 119 -11.88 -13.68 3.60
C THR A 119 -13.21 -13.87 2.88
N ILE A 120 -13.49 -15.07 2.33
CA ILE A 120 -14.76 -15.35 1.63
C ILE A 120 -15.81 -15.96 2.54
N ALA A 121 -15.70 -15.70 3.85
CA ALA A 121 -16.69 -16.14 4.84
C ALA A 121 -18.06 -15.46 4.63
N PRO A 122 -19.17 -16.10 5.08
CA PRO A 122 -20.51 -15.55 4.93
C PRO A 122 -20.65 -14.13 5.50
N GLU A 123 -20.01 -13.84 6.61
CA GLU A 123 -20.03 -12.53 7.28
C GLU A 123 -19.54 -11.41 6.37
N ASN A 124 -18.49 -11.65 5.59
CA ASN A 124 -18.03 -10.71 4.59
C ASN A 124 -18.98 -10.60 3.40
N ALA A 125 -19.56 -11.71 2.96
CA ALA A 125 -20.50 -11.71 1.85
C ALA A 125 -21.78 -10.91 2.16
N GLU A 126 -22.23 -10.91 3.41
CA GLU A 126 -23.42 -10.18 3.86
C GLU A 126 -23.24 -8.65 3.79
N VAL A 127 -22.04 -8.12 4.02
CA VAL A 127 -21.78 -6.66 4.00
C VAL A 127 -21.47 -6.12 2.60
N ILE A 128 -21.08 -6.96 1.65
CA ILE A 128 -20.72 -6.54 0.29
C ILE A 128 -21.82 -5.74 -0.43
N PRO A 129 -23.11 -6.10 -0.40
CA PRO A 129 -24.17 -5.33 -1.07
C PRO A 129 -24.26 -3.89 -0.56
N ASP A 130 -24.09 -3.67 0.75
CA ASP A 130 -24.15 -2.35 1.35
C ASP A 130 -22.91 -1.51 1.02
N ILE A 131 -21.72 -2.11 1.08
CA ILE A 131 -20.47 -1.47 0.65
C ILE A 131 -20.59 -1.01 -0.81
N VAL A 132 -21.04 -1.88 -1.68
CA VAL A 132 -21.18 -1.62 -3.13
C VAL A 132 -22.23 -0.53 -3.38
N ARG A 133 -23.34 -0.51 -2.64
CA ARG A 133 -24.35 0.54 -2.74
C ARG A 133 -23.78 1.92 -2.33
N VAL A 134 -23.03 1.98 -1.23
CA VAL A 134 -22.39 3.22 -0.79
C VAL A 134 -21.33 3.66 -1.83
N LEU A 135 -20.47 2.76 -2.28
CA LEU A 135 -19.47 3.02 -3.29
C LEU A 135 -20.08 3.55 -4.61
N HIS A 136 -21.24 3.06 -5.01
CA HIS A 136 -21.93 3.53 -6.22
C HIS A 136 -22.50 4.94 -6.07
N ASN A 137 -23.14 5.22 -4.92
CA ASN A 137 -23.91 6.43 -4.71
C ASN A 137 -23.09 7.60 -4.11
N CYS A 138 -21.88 7.36 -3.57
CA CYS A 138 -21.09 8.43 -2.96
C CYS A 138 -20.63 9.45 -4.00
N GLY A 139 -20.37 10.66 -3.55
CA GLY A 139 -19.79 11.74 -4.37
C GLY A 139 -18.39 11.33 -4.84
N LYS A 140 -17.46 11.24 -3.92
CA LYS A 140 -16.09 10.83 -4.13
C LYS A 140 -15.83 9.49 -3.41
N ALA A 141 -15.12 8.56 -4.07
CA ALA A 141 -14.53 7.40 -3.42
C ALA A 141 -13.02 7.57 -3.37
N ALA A 142 -12.41 7.32 -2.23
CA ALA A 142 -10.97 7.40 -2.04
C ALA A 142 -10.42 6.17 -1.34
N TYR A 143 -9.27 5.67 -1.82
CA TYR A 143 -8.62 4.48 -1.30
C TYR A 143 -7.30 4.84 -0.62
N PHE A 144 -7.13 4.42 0.62
CA PHE A 144 -6.00 4.75 1.49
C PHE A 144 -5.24 3.48 1.85
N SER A 145 -3.96 3.45 1.51
CA SER A 145 -3.07 2.32 1.78
C SER A 145 -1.60 2.74 1.62
N HIS A 146 -0.69 1.82 1.90
CA HIS A 146 0.74 2.03 1.70
C HIS A 146 1.44 0.74 1.22
N HIS A 147 2.64 0.88 0.70
CA HIS A 147 3.48 -0.22 0.20
C HIS A 147 2.71 -1.10 -0.79
N PHE A 148 2.91 -2.41 -0.74
CA PHE A 148 2.25 -3.36 -1.63
C PHE A 148 0.71 -3.26 -1.63
N LEU A 149 0.10 -2.80 -0.54
CA LEU A 149 -1.35 -2.60 -0.49
C LEU A 149 -1.80 -1.42 -1.38
N TRP A 150 -0.89 -0.48 -1.70
CA TRP A 150 -1.15 0.54 -2.70
C TRP A 150 -1.30 -0.08 -4.10
N ASP A 151 -0.48 -1.08 -4.47
CA ASP A 151 -0.60 -1.80 -5.74
C ASP A 151 -1.94 -2.54 -5.84
N ILE A 152 -2.42 -3.13 -4.73
CA ILE A 152 -3.76 -3.70 -4.64
C ILE A 152 -4.83 -2.62 -4.84
N GLY A 153 -4.65 -1.44 -4.23
CA GLY A 153 -5.52 -0.28 -4.43
C GLY A 153 -5.55 0.18 -5.89
N HIS A 154 -4.41 0.18 -6.57
CA HIS A 154 -4.30 0.53 -7.99
C HIS A 154 -5.01 -0.51 -8.89
N TYR A 155 -4.86 -1.80 -8.57
CA TYR A 155 -5.65 -2.84 -9.22
C TYR A 155 -7.16 -2.62 -9.04
N PHE A 156 -7.60 -2.36 -7.81
CA PHE A 156 -9.01 -2.06 -7.49
C PHE A 156 -9.50 -0.81 -8.25
N GLN A 157 -8.74 0.29 -8.22
CA GLN A 157 -9.04 1.53 -8.97
C GLN A 157 -9.24 1.23 -10.46
N SER A 158 -8.35 0.44 -11.06
CA SER A 158 -8.43 0.08 -12.48
C SER A 158 -9.70 -0.69 -12.81
N LYS A 159 -10.09 -1.66 -11.97
CA LYS A 159 -11.34 -2.43 -12.15
C LYS A 159 -12.57 -1.54 -12.01
N MET A 160 -12.60 -0.69 -10.98
CA MET A 160 -13.72 0.22 -10.75
C MET A 160 -13.87 1.27 -11.86
N MET A 161 -12.74 1.80 -12.38
CA MET A 161 -12.74 2.75 -13.48
C MET A 161 -13.35 2.14 -14.75
N MET A 162 -13.06 0.87 -15.06
CA MET A 162 -13.65 0.17 -16.22
C MET A 162 -15.17 0.02 -16.11
N MET A 163 -15.70 0.02 -14.90
CA MET A 163 -17.15 -0.01 -14.61
C MET A 163 -17.75 1.40 -14.44
N GLY A 164 -17.00 2.45 -14.79
CA GLY A 164 -17.45 3.83 -14.73
C GLY A 164 -17.38 4.48 -13.34
N ARG A 165 -16.74 3.83 -12.36
CA ARG A 165 -16.56 4.37 -11.00
C ARG A 165 -15.10 4.74 -10.74
N TYR A 166 -14.77 6.01 -10.79
CA TYR A 166 -13.43 6.47 -10.42
C TYR A 166 -13.24 6.43 -8.90
N VAL A 167 -12.06 5.97 -8.48
CA VAL A 167 -11.62 5.92 -7.08
C VAL A 167 -10.32 6.69 -6.97
N GLU A 168 -10.23 7.68 -6.11
CA GLU A 168 -8.98 8.40 -5.86
C GLU A 168 -7.98 7.51 -5.13
N LEU A 169 -6.73 7.53 -5.58
CA LEU A 169 -5.64 6.76 -4.99
C LEU A 169 -4.33 7.53 -5.17
N PHE A 170 -3.62 7.77 -4.09
CA PHE A 170 -2.35 8.48 -4.10
C PHE A 170 -1.26 7.67 -3.40
N MET A 171 -0.03 7.70 -3.92
CA MET A 171 1.12 7.02 -3.31
C MET A 171 1.79 7.91 -2.24
N ASP A 172 1.69 9.23 -2.40
CA ASP A 172 2.39 10.21 -1.57
C ASP A 172 1.60 10.57 -0.31
N TYR A 173 2.30 10.73 0.82
CA TYR A 173 1.67 11.08 2.11
C TYR A 173 0.92 12.40 2.06
N ALA A 174 1.53 13.45 1.46
CA ALA A 174 0.90 14.76 1.43
C ALA A 174 -0.37 14.75 0.58
N ALA A 175 -0.33 14.05 -0.56
CA ALA A 175 -1.48 13.87 -1.45
C ALA A 175 -2.59 13.03 -0.78
N GLN A 176 -2.26 11.96 -0.04
CA GLN A 176 -3.25 11.22 0.75
C GLN A 176 -3.87 12.07 1.85
N LEU A 177 -3.07 12.89 2.57
CA LEU A 177 -3.57 13.77 3.60
C LEU A 177 -4.47 14.89 3.03
N GLU A 178 -4.12 15.45 1.88
CA GLU A 178 -4.93 16.44 1.18
C GLU A 178 -6.26 15.81 0.72
N CYS A 179 -6.22 14.64 0.12
CA CYS A 179 -7.40 13.88 -0.25
C CYS A 179 -8.29 13.63 0.97
N ALA A 180 -7.74 13.12 2.08
CA ALA A 180 -8.49 12.88 3.31
C ALA A 180 -9.18 14.14 3.87
N ARG A 181 -8.49 15.30 3.82
CA ARG A 181 -9.04 16.59 4.25
C ARG A 181 -10.11 17.14 3.32
N SER A 182 -10.14 16.71 2.08
CA SER A 182 -11.12 17.12 1.08
C SER A 182 -12.40 16.27 1.08
N LEU A 183 -12.45 15.20 1.88
CA LEU A 183 -13.64 14.37 2.00
C LEU A 183 -14.77 15.10 2.74
N THR A 184 -16.00 14.73 2.42
CA THR A 184 -17.24 15.25 3.01
C THR A 184 -18.16 14.10 3.42
N GLU A 185 -19.25 14.37 4.13
CA GLU A 185 -20.24 13.38 4.54
C GLU A 185 -20.87 12.56 3.39
N SER A 186 -20.81 13.10 2.16
CA SER A 186 -21.32 12.42 0.95
C SER A 186 -20.31 11.43 0.34
N ASP A 187 -19.08 11.37 0.86
CA ASP A 187 -17.97 10.63 0.27
C ASP A 187 -17.76 9.27 0.94
N PHE A 188 -16.87 8.46 0.36
CA PHE A 188 -16.56 7.13 0.85
C PHE A 188 -15.05 6.89 0.91
N ALA A 189 -14.53 6.61 2.11
CA ALA A 189 -13.15 6.26 2.33
C ALA A 189 -12.98 4.74 2.49
N ILE A 190 -12.05 4.16 1.75
CA ILE A 190 -11.65 2.76 1.86
C ILE A 190 -10.23 2.73 2.42
N ILE A 191 -10.04 2.16 3.59
CA ILE A 191 -8.72 2.00 4.21
C ILE A 191 -8.33 0.52 4.16
N CYS A 192 -7.27 0.19 3.42
CA CYS A 192 -6.74 -1.17 3.36
C CYS A 192 -5.44 -1.27 4.17
N SER A 193 -5.50 -2.04 5.26
CA SER A 193 -4.38 -2.21 6.18
C SER A 193 -4.42 -3.59 6.83
N VAL A 194 -3.79 -4.59 6.21
CA VAL A 194 -3.85 -5.99 6.65
C VAL A 194 -3.55 -6.12 8.15
N GLY A 195 -2.38 -5.71 8.61
CA GLY A 195 -1.99 -5.77 10.02
C GLY A 195 -2.39 -4.55 10.87
N GLY A 196 -3.07 -3.56 10.30
CA GLY A 196 -3.42 -2.32 11.01
C GLY A 196 -2.30 -1.27 11.05
N SER A 197 -1.17 -1.50 10.41
CA SER A 197 -0.01 -0.58 10.45
C SER A 197 -0.28 0.78 9.80
N TYR A 198 -1.14 0.85 8.80
CA TYR A 198 -1.55 2.12 8.20
C TYR A 198 -2.24 3.03 9.23
N LEU A 199 -3.18 2.46 9.99
CA LEU A 199 -3.98 3.17 10.99
C LEU A 199 -3.12 3.78 12.12
N THR A 200 -2.04 3.09 12.49
CA THR A 200 -1.14 3.54 13.57
C THR A 200 -0.03 4.46 13.08
N ARG A 201 0.43 4.32 11.85
CA ARG A 201 1.52 5.13 11.29
C ARG A 201 1.07 6.50 10.80
N TYR A 202 -0.17 6.61 10.31
CA TYR A 202 -0.69 7.82 9.67
C TYR A 202 -1.94 8.36 10.39
N PRO A 203 -1.84 8.64 11.70
CA PRO A 203 -2.98 9.09 12.49
C PRO A 203 -3.59 10.39 11.95
N ASP A 204 -2.77 11.27 11.34
CA ASP A 204 -3.26 12.54 10.79
C ASP A 204 -4.23 12.32 9.61
N ILE A 205 -3.93 11.31 8.75
CA ILE A 205 -4.83 10.94 7.64
C ILE A 205 -6.10 10.29 8.20
N CYS A 206 -5.95 9.33 9.12
CA CYS A 206 -7.10 8.66 9.74
C CYS A 206 -8.01 9.67 10.47
N ASN A 207 -7.44 10.61 11.22
CA ASN A 207 -8.21 11.64 11.91
C ASN A 207 -8.90 12.60 10.91
N ALA A 208 -8.25 12.94 9.78
CA ALA A 208 -8.88 13.77 8.75
C ALA A 208 -10.07 13.03 8.09
N ILE A 209 -9.95 11.73 7.82
CA ILE A 209 -11.06 10.91 7.30
C ILE A 209 -12.22 10.91 8.31
N LEU A 210 -11.94 10.66 9.60
CA LEU A 210 -12.98 10.61 10.62
C LEU A 210 -13.66 11.98 10.84
N ALA A 211 -12.91 13.06 10.71
CA ALA A 211 -13.43 14.42 10.87
C ALA A 211 -14.32 14.88 9.69
N SER A 212 -14.32 14.15 8.58
CA SER A 212 -15.14 14.47 7.40
C SER A 212 -16.58 13.92 7.47
N ASP A 213 -16.87 13.08 8.47
CA ASP A 213 -18.12 12.34 8.62
C ASP A 213 -18.50 11.47 7.39
N CYS A 214 -17.53 11.21 6.48
CA CYS A 214 -17.73 10.32 5.34
C CYS A 214 -17.97 8.88 5.78
N LYS A 215 -18.55 8.06 4.90
CA LYS A 215 -18.64 6.62 5.15
C LYS A 215 -17.25 5.98 5.08
N VAL A 216 -16.95 5.05 6.00
CA VAL A 216 -15.64 4.42 6.12
C VAL A 216 -15.74 2.91 6.05
N LEU A 217 -14.98 2.32 5.10
CA LEU A 217 -14.69 0.89 5.06
C LEU A 217 -13.25 0.64 5.51
N ILE A 218 -13.06 -0.29 6.44
CA ILE A 218 -11.72 -0.79 6.80
C ILE A 218 -11.59 -2.26 6.36
N ILE A 219 -10.58 -2.52 5.50
CA ILE A 219 -10.18 -3.87 5.07
C ILE A 219 -8.97 -4.27 5.91
N THR A 220 -9.14 -5.22 6.83
CA THR A 220 -8.09 -5.60 7.78
C THR A 220 -8.28 -7.02 8.33
N GLN A 221 -7.22 -7.63 8.82
CA GLN A 221 -7.26 -8.82 9.68
C GLN A 221 -7.18 -8.47 11.17
N ASN A 222 -6.78 -7.24 11.51
CA ASN A 222 -6.59 -6.81 12.90
C ASN A 222 -7.91 -6.30 13.49
N LEU A 223 -8.76 -7.20 13.94
CA LEU A 223 -10.05 -6.88 14.54
C LEU A 223 -9.96 -6.25 15.94
N ALA A 224 -8.77 -6.15 16.53
CA ALA A 224 -8.54 -5.49 17.81
C ALA A 224 -8.21 -3.98 17.68
N SER A 225 -8.17 -3.43 16.47
CA SER A 225 -7.86 -2.02 16.26
C SER A 225 -8.97 -1.12 16.79
N PRO A 226 -8.67 -0.10 17.61
CA PRO A 226 -9.68 0.84 18.11
C PRO A 226 -10.35 1.67 16.99
N TYR A 227 -9.71 1.83 15.84
CA TYR A 227 -10.28 2.51 14.68
C TYR A 227 -11.49 1.79 14.08
N LEU A 228 -11.67 0.49 14.36
CA LEU A 228 -12.84 -0.26 13.85
C LEU A 228 -14.16 0.22 14.44
N ASN A 229 -14.12 0.80 15.65
CA ASN A 229 -15.34 1.34 16.29
C ASN A 229 -15.88 2.58 15.55
N THR A 230 -15.11 3.16 14.65
CA THR A 230 -15.48 4.35 13.88
C THR A 230 -15.77 4.03 12.41
N ALA A 231 -15.60 2.77 12.00
CA ALA A 231 -15.89 2.32 10.64
C ALA A 231 -17.37 1.98 10.47
N ASP A 232 -17.95 2.37 9.33
CA ASP A 232 -19.30 1.94 8.94
C ASP A 232 -19.31 0.49 8.46
N PHE A 233 -18.21 0.06 7.83
CA PHE A 233 -18.02 -1.30 7.33
C PHE A 233 -16.64 -1.84 7.68
N ILE A 234 -16.62 -3.11 8.04
CA ILE A 234 -15.38 -3.86 8.25
C ILE A 234 -15.41 -5.06 7.30
N LEU A 235 -14.37 -5.22 6.51
CA LEU A 235 -14.17 -6.39 5.67
C LEU A 235 -12.92 -7.13 6.16
N GLN A 236 -13.12 -8.29 6.76
CA GLN A 236 -12.01 -9.08 7.28
C GLN A 236 -11.21 -9.68 6.13
N CYS A 237 -9.89 -9.43 6.08
CA CYS A 237 -9.00 -9.98 5.07
C CYS A 237 -8.03 -11.01 5.69
N GLY A 238 -8.53 -12.22 5.88
CA GLY A 238 -7.75 -13.31 6.50
C GLY A 238 -7.60 -13.17 8.01
N THR A 239 -6.76 -14.02 8.60
CA THR A 239 -6.51 -14.10 10.05
C THR A 239 -5.03 -14.01 10.41
N THR A 240 -4.11 -14.14 9.44
CA THR A 240 -2.67 -14.08 9.67
C THR A 240 -1.94 -13.34 8.56
N ASN A 241 -0.89 -12.60 8.94
CA ASN A 241 0.07 -12.03 8.00
C ASN A 241 1.48 -12.63 8.17
N CYS A 242 1.59 -13.78 8.85
CA CYS A 242 2.86 -14.46 8.96
C CYS A 242 3.40 -14.80 7.58
N ASN A 243 4.68 -14.48 7.34
CA ASN A 243 5.33 -14.73 6.05
C ASN A 243 4.61 -14.09 4.86
N ASP A 244 4.06 -12.90 5.08
CA ASP A 244 3.45 -12.03 4.05
C ASP A 244 2.24 -12.64 3.29
N VAL A 245 1.54 -13.61 3.90
CA VAL A 245 0.36 -14.23 3.28
C VAL A 245 -0.88 -13.32 3.27
N GLY A 246 -0.92 -12.28 4.10
CA GLY A 246 -2.07 -11.39 4.22
C GLY A 246 -2.37 -10.57 2.96
N LYS A 247 -1.38 -10.33 2.11
CA LYS A 247 -1.57 -9.61 0.84
C LYS A 247 -2.55 -10.30 -0.11
N TYR A 248 -2.55 -11.62 -0.14
CA TYR A 248 -3.50 -12.38 -0.97
C TYR A 248 -4.93 -12.27 -0.46
N ALA A 249 -5.09 -12.24 0.86
CA ALA A 249 -6.37 -12.00 1.50
C ALA A 249 -6.89 -10.58 1.23
N ALA A 250 -6.01 -9.56 1.28
CA ALA A 250 -6.37 -8.19 0.92
C ALA A 250 -6.79 -8.07 -0.55
N LEU A 251 -6.07 -8.71 -1.47
CA LEU A 251 -6.45 -8.74 -2.89
C LEU A 251 -7.84 -9.38 -3.06
N MET A 252 -8.07 -10.52 -2.41
CA MET A 252 -9.36 -11.22 -2.47
C MET A 252 -10.51 -10.39 -1.87
N ALA A 253 -10.29 -9.68 -0.76
CA ALA A 253 -11.29 -8.79 -0.19
C ALA A 253 -11.71 -7.68 -1.18
N ASN A 254 -10.73 -7.12 -1.91
CA ASN A 254 -11.01 -6.16 -2.98
C ASN A 254 -11.78 -6.81 -4.15
N ASP A 255 -11.45 -8.05 -4.53
CA ASP A 255 -12.17 -8.79 -5.57
C ASP A 255 -13.63 -9.05 -5.20
N LEU A 256 -13.95 -9.31 -3.92
CA LEU A 256 -15.33 -9.44 -3.46
C LEU A 256 -16.14 -8.16 -3.72
N ILE A 257 -15.55 -6.99 -3.46
CA ILE A 257 -16.19 -5.69 -3.74
C ILE A 257 -16.36 -5.51 -5.25
N VAL A 258 -15.32 -5.79 -6.04
CA VAL A 258 -15.38 -5.70 -7.51
C VAL A 258 -16.48 -6.60 -8.08
N MET A 259 -16.52 -7.87 -7.67
CA MET A 259 -17.56 -8.82 -8.11
C MET A 259 -18.97 -8.38 -7.68
N GLY A 260 -19.12 -7.87 -6.46
CA GLY A 260 -20.37 -7.31 -5.99
C GLY A 260 -20.82 -6.10 -6.81
N TYR A 261 -19.89 -5.23 -7.17
CA TYR A 261 -20.17 -4.05 -7.99
C TYR A 261 -20.55 -4.43 -9.42
N MET A 262 -19.80 -5.36 -10.04
CA MET A 262 -20.13 -5.92 -11.36
C MET A 262 -21.56 -6.48 -11.38
N ARG A 263 -21.91 -7.32 -10.40
CA ARG A 263 -23.23 -7.89 -10.29
C ARG A 263 -24.35 -6.84 -10.21
N ALA A 264 -24.11 -5.75 -9.47
CA ALA A 264 -25.15 -4.75 -9.18
C ALA A 264 -25.26 -3.66 -10.24
N TYR A 265 -24.14 -3.24 -10.86
CA TYR A 265 -24.09 -2.00 -11.63
C TYR A 265 -23.37 -2.08 -12.99
N ASP A 266 -22.74 -3.20 -13.33
CA ASP A 266 -22.10 -3.31 -14.64
C ASP A 266 -23.15 -3.57 -15.73
N LYS A 267 -23.29 -2.58 -16.62
CA LYS A 267 -24.25 -2.61 -17.73
C LYS A 267 -23.92 -3.65 -18.79
N ALA A 268 -22.67 -4.15 -18.84
CA ALA A 268 -22.27 -5.18 -19.80
C ALA A 268 -22.90 -6.55 -19.48
N PHE A 269 -23.46 -6.72 -18.26
CA PHE A 269 -24.07 -7.96 -17.79
C PHE A 269 -25.55 -7.80 -17.43
N GLN A 270 -26.14 -6.63 -17.67
CA GLN A 270 -27.58 -6.35 -17.58
C GLN A 270 -28.22 -6.41 -18.96
#